data_647a7277fa7712a2a475df8cb02d2373
#
_entry.id   647a7277fa7712a2a475df8cb02d2373
#
_cell.length_a   1.000
_cell.length_b   1.000
_cell.length_c   1.000
_cell.angle_alpha   90.00
_cell.angle_beta   90.00
_cell.angle_gamma   90.00
#
_symmetry.space_group_name_H-M   'P 1'
#
loop_
_entity.id
_entity.type
_entity.pdbx_description
1 polymer ?
#
loop_
_entity_poly.entity_id
_entity_poly.type
_entity_poly.pdbx_seq_one_letter_code
_entity_poly.pdbx_strand_id
1 'polypeptide(L)'
;GIQTKKQNVFDDFIAAAEYLIDNNYTSSEFLALRGGSNGGLLVGAVMTQRPDLMKVALPAVGVLDMLRYHKFTSGAGWAYDYGTSDQSVEMFEYLKSYSPVHNVKENTIYPATLVTTGDHDDRVVPAHSFKFAAELQEKGLKKNPLLIRIETNAGHGAGTPVSKTIEQYADIFGFTLFNMGFDQLPTNYN
;
A
#
# COMPACT_ATOMS: atom_id res chain seq x y z
N GLY A 1 15.20 8.78 -2.56
CA GLY A 1 15.02 8.77 -4.00
C GLY A 1 13.89 9.68 -4.46
N ILE A 2 14.18 10.59 -5.37
CA ILE A 2 13.21 11.46 -6.04
C ILE A 2 13.29 11.25 -7.55
N GLN A 3 12.20 11.55 -8.25
CA GLN A 3 12.06 11.45 -9.70
C GLN A 3 12.63 10.13 -10.25
N THR A 4 13.55 10.14 -11.21
CA THR A 4 14.13 8.93 -11.82
C THR A 4 14.96 8.05 -10.86
N LYS A 5 15.10 8.45 -9.58
CA LYS A 5 15.72 7.65 -8.51
C LYS A 5 14.71 7.15 -7.48
N LYS A 6 13.40 7.24 -7.79
CA LYS A 6 12.35 6.83 -6.84
C LYS A 6 12.42 5.34 -6.51
N GLN A 7 12.84 4.50 -7.47
CA GLN A 7 13.00 3.06 -7.25
C GLN A 7 13.92 2.74 -6.05
N ASN A 8 14.94 3.56 -5.77
CA ASN A 8 15.83 3.34 -4.62
C ASN A 8 15.06 3.25 -3.29
N VAL A 9 13.93 3.98 -3.15
CA VAL A 9 13.09 3.93 -1.93
C VAL A 9 12.47 2.55 -1.76
N PHE A 10 12.06 1.93 -2.85
CA PHE A 10 11.47 0.58 -2.84
C PHE A 10 12.54 -0.47 -2.62
N ASP A 11 13.69 -0.32 -3.28
CA ASP A 11 14.84 -1.22 -3.12
C ASP A 11 15.37 -1.21 -1.68
N ASP A 12 15.51 -0.03 -1.06
CA ASP A 12 15.93 0.11 0.34
C ASP A 12 14.96 -0.61 1.29
N PHE A 13 13.67 -0.51 1.01
CA PHE A 13 12.64 -1.14 1.85
C PHE A 13 12.59 -2.66 1.67
N ILE A 14 12.78 -3.13 0.43
CA ILE A 14 12.94 -4.56 0.12
C ILE A 14 14.18 -5.11 0.83
N ALA A 15 15.32 -4.43 0.71
CA ALA A 15 16.57 -4.84 1.36
C ALA A 15 16.44 -4.89 2.90
N ALA A 16 15.70 -3.96 3.51
CA ALA A 16 15.44 -4.00 4.95
C ALA A 16 14.61 -5.22 5.35
N ALA A 17 13.58 -5.57 4.57
CA ALA A 17 12.77 -6.76 4.81
C ALA A 17 13.58 -8.06 4.62
N GLU A 18 14.37 -8.15 3.55
CA GLU A 18 15.28 -9.27 3.29
C GLU A 18 16.29 -9.42 4.43
N TYR A 19 16.88 -8.33 4.89
CA TYR A 19 17.80 -8.36 6.02
C TYR A 19 17.18 -8.96 7.29
N LEU A 20 15.93 -8.57 7.62
CA LEU A 20 15.22 -9.11 8.78
C LEU A 20 14.95 -10.62 8.64
N ILE A 21 14.62 -11.08 7.43
CA ILE A 21 14.36 -12.48 7.13
C ILE A 21 15.68 -13.29 7.18
N ASP A 22 16.71 -12.84 6.49
CA ASP A 22 18.01 -13.53 6.36
C ASP A 22 18.73 -13.67 7.72
N ASN A 23 18.51 -12.71 8.61
CA ASN A 23 19.07 -12.74 9.96
C ASN A 23 18.13 -13.37 11.01
N ASN A 24 17.05 -14.05 10.58
CA ASN A 24 16.11 -14.75 11.43
C ASN A 24 15.42 -13.88 12.52
N TYR A 25 15.23 -12.58 12.26
CA TYR A 25 14.36 -11.73 13.09
C TYR A 25 12.89 -12.02 12.83
N THR A 26 12.54 -12.42 11.62
CA THR A 26 11.19 -12.79 11.17
C THR A 26 11.27 -13.74 9.98
N SER A 27 10.12 -14.05 9.39
CA SER A 27 10.00 -14.71 8.09
C SER A 27 8.91 -14.00 7.27
N SER A 28 8.84 -14.27 5.97
CA SER A 28 7.75 -13.73 5.12
C SER A 28 6.35 -14.08 5.66
N GLU A 29 6.18 -15.21 6.35
CA GLU A 29 4.92 -15.62 6.97
C GLU A 29 4.49 -14.73 8.16
N PHE A 30 5.44 -14.02 8.76
CA PHE A 30 5.22 -13.14 9.93
C PHE A 30 5.64 -11.69 9.68
N LEU A 31 5.81 -11.30 8.40
CA LEU A 31 6.12 -9.94 8.02
C LEU A 31 4.87 -9.24 7.47
N ALA A 32 4.57 -8.06 8.01
CA ALA A 32 3.57 -7.15 7.49
C ALA A 32 4.21 -5.83 7.07
N LEU A 33 3.84 -5.31 5.90
CA LEU A 33 4.24 -3.98 5.46
C LEU A 33 3.07 -3.01 5.61
N ARG A 34 3.31 -1.87 6.27
CA ARG A 34 2.31 -0.82 6.45
C ARG A 34 2.88 0.54 6.11
N GLY A 35 2.10 1.34 5.40
CA GLY A 35 2.47 2.71 5.07
C GLY A 35 1.29 3.53 4.60
N GLY A 36 1.29 4.84 4.91
CA GLY A 36 0.23 5.76 4.51
C GLY A 36 0.73 6.85 3.56
N SER A 37 -0.15 7.35 2.69
CA SER A 37 0.15 8.45 1.76
C SER A 37 1.31 8.08 0.80
N ASN A 38 2.44 8.79 0.81
CA ASN A 38 3.67 8.36 0.13
C ASN A 38 4.16 6.97 0.60
N GLY A 39 3.96 6.64 1.89
CA GLY A 39 4.20 5.30 2.41
C GLY A 39 3.21 4.25 1.89
N GLY A 40 2.00 4.65 1.52
CA GLY A 40 1.04 3.79 0.82
C GLY A 40 1.49 3.45 -0.61
N LEU A 41 2.10 4.41 -1.32
CA LEU A 41 2.81 4.14 -2.58
C LEU A 41 3.94 3.13 -2.36
N LEU A 42 4.76 3.32 -1.32
CA LEU A 42 5.86 2.42 -0.99
C LEU A 42 5.36 0.98 -0.82
N VAL A 43 4.34 0.76 0.01
CA VAL A 43 3.76 -0.58 0.22
C VAL A 43 3.18 -1.15 -1.06
N GLY A 44 2.41 -0.35 -1.82
CA GLY A 44 1.82 -0.77 -3.09
C GLY A 44 2.87 -1.18 -4.12
N ALA A 45 3.95 -0.40 -4.26
CA ALA A 45 5.04 -0.70 -5.18
C ALA A 45 5.84 -1.95 -4.75
N VAL A 46 6.17 -2.07 -3.47
CA VAL A 46 6.92 -3.23 -2.96
C VAL A 46 6.11 -4.52 -3.11
N MET A 47 4.82 -4.53 -2.74
CA MET A 47 4.00 -5.73 -2.85
C MET A 47 3.73 -6.17 -4.30
N THR A 48 3.74 -5.24 -5.26
CA THR A 48 3.61 -5.59 -6.69
C THR A 48 4.91 -6.08 -7.31
N GLN A 49 6.07 -5.61 -6.80
CA GLN A 49 7.39 -6.06 -7.24
C GLN A 49 7.83 -7.36 -6.56
N ARG A 50 7.56 -7.50 -5.27
CA ARG A 50 7.97 -8.62 -4.41
C ARG A 50 6.80 -9.14 -3.56
N PRO A 51 5.79 -9.75 -4.18
CA PRO A 51 4.63 -10.28 -3.46
C PRO A 51 4.97 -11.44 -2.50
N ASP A 52 6.13 -12.06 -2.68
CA ASP A 52 6.68 -13.15 -1.86
C ASP A 52 7.25 -12.70 -0.51
N LEU A 53 7.54 -11.40 -0.37
CA LEU A 53 8.34 -10.87 0.73
C LEU A 53 7.57 -10.77 2.05
N MET A 54 6.24 -10.66 2.01
CA MET A 54 5.41 -10.43 3.19
C MET A 54 4.13 -11.26 3.18
N LYS A 55 3.62 -11.55 4.35
CA LYS A 55 2.30 -12.19 4.53
C LYS A 55 1.14 -11.21 4.37
N VAL A 56 1.33 -9.98 4.85
CA VAL A 56 0.27 -8.96 4.90
C VAL A 56 0.78 -7.64 4.35
N ALA A 57 -0.02 -6.99 3.49
CA ALA A 57 0.22 -5.65 2.97
C ALA A 57 -0.91 -4.68 3.34
N LEU A 58 -0.56 -3.53 3.87
CA LEU A 58 -1.48 -2.54 4.43
C LEU A 58 -1.23 -1.14 3.83
N PRO A 59 -1.47 -0.95 2.52
CA PRO A 59 -1.36 0.37 1.89
C PRO A 59 -2.54 1.25 2.31
N ALA A 60 -2.25 2.39 2.95
CA ALA A 60 -3.25 3.33 3.45
C ALA A 60 -3.19 4.66 2.70
N VAL A 61 -4.33 5.19 2.27
CA VAL A 61 -4.47 6.50 1.60
C VAL A 61 -3.33 6.76 0.59
N GLY A 62 -2.96 5.74 -0.19
CA GLY A 62 -1.75 5.70 -0.99
C GLY A 62 -1.85 6.39 -2.34
N VAL A 63 -0.74 6.98 -2.80
CA VAL A 63 -0.60 7.51 -4.16
C VAL A 63 -0.33 6.34 -5.12
N LEU A 64 -1.37 5.63 -5.55
CA LEU A 64 -1.26 4.33 -6.20
C LEU A 64 -1.37 4.36 -7.73
N ASP A 65 -1.81 5.48 -8.31
CA ASP A 65 -1.80 5.75 -9.75
C ASP A 65 -0.79 6.85 -10.09
N MET A 66 0.42 6.47 -10.44
CA MET A 66 1.50 7.42 -10.68
C MET A 66 1.38 8.14 -12.02
N LEU A 67 0.57 7.63 -12.95
CA LEU A 67 0.38 8.29 -14.24
C LEU A 67 -0.60 9.47 -14.18
N ARG A 68 -1.47 9.51 -13.16
CA ARG A 68 -2.53 10.52 -13.05
C ARG A 68 -2.53 11.32 -11.76
N TYR A 69 -1.67 10.99 -10.79
CA TYR A 69 -1.68 11.60 -9.46
C TYR A 69 -1.68 13.14 -9.52
N HIS A 70 -0.89 13.72 -10.43
CA HIS A 70 -0.71 15.17 -10.58
C HIS A 70 -1.95 15.89 -11.17
N LYS A 71 -2.94 15.14 -11.67
CA LYS A 71 -4.21 15.66 -12.18
C LYS A 71 -5.32 15.72 -11.12
N PHE A 72 -5.04 15.22 -9.92
CA PHE A 72 -5.98 15.21 -8.81
C PHE A 72 -5.58 16.26 -7.76
N THR A 73 -6.55 16.93 -7.18
CA THR A 73 -6.46 17.85 -6.03
C THR A 73 -5.04 18.36 -5.68
N SER A 74 -4.43 17.85 -4.61
CA SER A 74 -3.10 18.26 -4.14
C SER A 74 -1.93 17.66 -4.93
N GLY A 75 -2.21 16.74 -5.85
CA GLY A 75 -1.19 15.94 -6.54
C GLY A 75 -0.16 16.75 -7.32
N ALA A 76 -0.58 17.85 -7.95
CA ALA A 76 0.35 18.72 -8.70
C ALA A 76 1.52 19.22 -7.84
N GLY A 77 1.31 19.42 -6.53
CA GLY A 77 2.34 19.86 -5.58
C GLY A 77 3.45 18.83 -5.34
N TRP A 78 3.26 17.55 -5.73
CA TRP A 78 4.24 16.49 -5.52
C TRP A 78 5.11 16.21 -6.75
N ALA A 79 4.94 16.99 -7.82
CA ALA A 79 5.71 16.84 -9.06
C ALA A 79 7.23 16.97 -8.85
N TYR A 80 7.66 17.75 -7.85
CA TYR A 80 9.07 17.84 -7.48
C TYR A 80 9.64 16.51 -7.01
N ASP A 81 8.85 15.71 -6.25
CA ASP A 81 9.28 14.41 -5.72
C ASP A 81 9.19 13.30 -6.77
N TYR A 82 8.12 13.27 -7.56
CA TYR A 82 7.85 12.15 -8.47
C TYR A 82 8.17 12.42 -9.94
N GLY A 83 8.15 13.66 -10.40
CA GLY A 83 7.99 13.98 -11.82
C GLY A 83 6.56 13.73 -12.30
N THR A 84 6.20 14.07 -13.51
CA THR A 84 4.86 13.82 -14.07
C THR A 84 4.91 13.05 -15.38
N SER A 85 3.87 12.28 -15.66
CA SER A 85 3.73 11.52 -16.91
C SER A 85 3.63 12.41 -18.16
N ASP A 86 3.35 13.70 -17.98
CA ASP A 86 3.22 14.67 -19.08
C ASP A 86 4.56 15.34 -19.43
N GLN A 87 5.63 15.10 -18.62
CA GLN A 87 6.95 15.74 -18.84
C GLN A 87 7.68 15.20 -20.08
N SER A 88 7.72 13.88 -20.22
CA SER A 88 8.38 13.20 -21.34
C SER A 88 7.94 11.74 -21.43
N VAL A 89 8.24 11.08 -22.52
CA VAL A 89 8.01 9.65 -22.72
C VAL A 89 8.82 8.84 -21.68
N GLU A 90 10.05 9.22 -21.43
CA GLU A 90 10.95 8.56 -20.46
C GLU A 90 10.37 8.63 -19.05
N MET A 91 9.84 9.78 -18.65
CA MET A 91 9.22 9.94 -17.33
C MET A 91 7.90 9.18 -17.23
N PHE A 92 7.10 9.16 -18.30
CA PHE A 92 5.89 8.34 -18.37
C PHE A 92 6.20 6.85 -18.15
N GLU A 93 7.15 6.29 -18.90
CA GLU A 93 7.54 4.87 -18.76
C GLU A 93 8.16 4.61 -17.39
N TYR A 94 8.95 5.53 -16.86
CA TYR A 94 9.53 5.41 -15.52
C TYR A 94 8.44 5.37 -14.43
N LEU A 95 7.50 6.31 -14.44
CA LEU A 95 6.38 6.32 -13.49
C LEU A 95 5.52 5.07 -13.61
N LYS A 96 5.26 4.62 -14.85
CA LYS A 96 4.51 3.40 -15.13
C LYS A 96 5.20 2.17 -14.57
N SER A 97 6.54 2.11 -14.60
CA SER A 97 7.32 0.94 -14.17
C SER A 97 7.10 0.57 -12.70
N TYR A 98 6.79 1.53 -11.84
CA TYR A 98 6.53 1.28 -10.42
C TYR A 98 5.13 1.68 -9.93
N SER A 99 4.29 2.21 -10.81
CA SER A 99 2.92 2.61 -10.45
C SER A 99 2.09 1.41 -9.99
N PRO A 100 1.64 1.31 -8.74
CA PRO A 100 0.98 0.12 -8.22
C PRO A 100 -0.20 -0.35 -9.05
N VAL A 101 -1.12 0.56 -9.43
CA VAL A 101 -2.30 0.24 -10.25
C VAL A 101 -1.90 -0.42 -11.58
N HIS A 102 -0.79 0.01 -12.20
CA HIS A 102 -0.38 -0.47 -13.53
C HIS A 102 0.51 -1.71 -13.47
N ASN A 103 0.95 -2.15 -12.28
CA ASN A 103 1.85 -3.28 -12.08
C ASN A 103 1.21 -4.47 -11.37
N VAL A 104 -0.10 -4.46 -11.17
CA VAL A 104 -0.83 -5.66 -10.76
C VAL A 104 -0.83 -6.65 -11.91
N LYS A 105 -0.24 -7.82 -11.70
CA LYS A 105 -0.08 -8.88 -12.69
C LYS A 105 -1.18 -9.92 -12.56
N GLU A 106 -1.65 -10.44 -13.69
CA GLU A 106 -2.60 -11.53 -13.72
C GLU A 106 -2.01 -12.80 -13.12
N ASN A 107 -2.88 -13.62 -12.52
CA ASN A 107 -2.54 -14.93 -11.97
C ASN A 107 -1.41 -14.90 -10.90
N THR A 108 -1.22 -13.77 -10.23
CA THR A 108 -0.22 -13.62 -9.18
C THR A 108 -0.85 -13.80 -7.80
N ILE A 109 -0.18 -14.54 -6.92
CA ILE A 109 -0.56 -14.64 -5.50
C ILE A 109 0.01 -13.40 -4.80
N TYR A 110 -0.87 -12.47 -4.46
CA TYR A 110 -0.50 -11.33 -3.63
C TYR A 110 -0.63 -11.66 -2.13
N PRO A 111 0.11 -10.97 -1.25
CA PRO A 111 -0.09 -11.07 0.20
C PRO A 111 -1.54 -10.75 0.57
N ALA A 112 -2.00 -11.20 1.72
CA ALA A 112 -3.26 -10.74 2.27
C ALA A 112 -3.22 -9.20 2.36
N THR A 113 -4.13 -8.53 1.66
CA THR A 113 -4.04 -7.08 1.46
C THR A 113 -5.30 -6.39 1.98
N LEU A 114 -5.10 -5.38 2.84
CA LEU A 114 -6.15 -4.46 3.27
C LEU A 114 -5.78 -3.04 2.87
N VAL A 115 -6.34 -2.59 1.76
CA VAL A 115 -6.25 -1.19 1.34
C VAL A 115 -7.16 -0.35 2.22
N THR A 116 -6.68 0.76 2.79
CA THR A 116 -7.53 1.65 3.59
C THR A 116 -7.57 3.06 3.00
N THR A 117 -8.75 3.70 3.01
CA THR A 117 -8.95 5.07 2.51
C THR A 117 -10.14 5.74 3.19
N GLY A 118 -10.18 7.07 3.17
CA GLY A 118 -11.37 7.86 3.49
C GLY A 118 -12.11 8.24 2.21
N ASP A 119 -13.44 8.26 2.26
CA ASP A 119 -14.27 8.59 1.08
C ASP A 119 -14.24 10.08 0.69
N HIS A 120 -13.81 10.96 1.59
CA HIS A 120 -13.64 12.40 1.39
C HIS A 120 -12.17 12.85 1.49
N ASP A 121 -11.22 11.96 1.17
CA ASP A 121 -9.81 12.32 1.13
C ASP A 121 -9.56 13.28 -0.06
N ASP A 122 -9.32 14.55 0.26
CA ASP A 122 -9.04 15.63 -0.70
C ASP A 122 -7.55 15.82 -0.97
N ARG A 123 -6.68 15.16 -0.20
CA ARG A 123 -5.22 15.18 -0.40
C ARG A 123 -4.78 14.09 -1.37
N VAL A 124 -5.12 12.84 -1.06
CA VAL A 124 -4.90 11.69 -1.94
C VAL A 124 -6.27 11.09 -2.27
N VAL A 125 -6.83 11.51 -3.40
CA VAL A 125 -8.21 11.15 -3.75
C VAL A 125 -8.46 9.64 -3.66
N PRO A 126 -9.62 9.20 -3.13
CA PRO A 126 -9.94 7.77 -2.93
C PRO A 126 -9.85 6.92 -4.19
N ALA A 127 -9.95 7.56 -5.36
CA ALA A 127 -9.81 6.89 -6.66
C ALA A 127 -8.51 6.11 -6.82
N HIS A 128 -7.40 6.53 -6.18
CA HIS A 128 -6.16 5.76 -6.13
C HIS A 128 -6.39 4.39 -5.49
N SER A 129 -6.98 4.39 -4.30
CA SER A 129 -7.26 3.17 -3.52
C SER A 129 -8.31 2.29 -4.19
N PHE A 130 -9.37 2.89 -4.73
CA PHE A 130 -10.43 2.13 -5.41
C PHE A 130 -9.92 1.41 -6.65
N LYS A 131 -9.13 2.09 -7.49
CA LYS A 131 -8.54 1.49 -8.69
C LYS A 131 -7.58 0.37 -8.34
N PHE A 132 -6.72 0.58 -7.35
CA PHE A 132 -5.75 -0.43 -6.94
C PHE A 132 -6.43 -1.68 -6.36
N ALA A 133 -7.43 -1.50 -5.50
CA ALA A 133 -8.21 -2.62 -4.96
C ALA A 133 -8.95 -3.38 -6.07
N ALA A 134 -9.54 -2.68 -7.04
CA ALA A 134 -10.22 -3.29 -8.18
C ALA A 134 -9.25 -4.13 -9.03
N GLU A 135 -8.07 -3.59 -9.37
CA GLU A 135 -7.04 -4.31 -10.11
C GLU A 135 -6.56 -5.57 -9.36
N LEU A 136 -6.33 -5.46 -8.04
CA LEU A 136 -5.96 -6.61 -7.22
C LEU A 136 -7.04 -7.69 -7.22
N GLN A 137 -8.32 -7.29 -7.08
CA GLN A 137 -9.45 -8.23 -7.05
C GLN A 137 -9.73 -8.88 -8.40
N GLU A 138 -9.47 -8.18 -9.49
CA GLU A 138 -9.65 -8.71 -10.85
C GLU A 138 -8.51 -9.65 -11.25
N LYS A 139 -7.26 -9.24 -11.05
CA LYS A 139 -6.08 -9.93 -11.60
C LYS A 139 -5.42 -10.89 -10.62
N GLY A 140 -5.49 -10.61 -9.33
CA GLY A 140 -4.87 -11.44 -8.30
C GLY A 140 -5.54 -12.80 -8.16
N LEU A 141 -4.73 -13.83 -7.91
CA LEU A 141 -5.28 -15.14 -7.53
C LEU A 141 -5.97 -15.03 -6.17
N LYS A 142 -7.20 -15.54 -6.09
CA LYS A 142 -8.05 -15.48 -4.88
C LYS A 142 -7.63 -16.49 -3.79
N LYS A 143 -6.32 -16.54 -3.50
CA LYS A 143 -5.77 -17.41 -2.43
C LYS A 143 -5.70 -16.69 -1.09
N ASN A 144 -5.48 -15.37 -1.12
CA ASN A 144 -5.46 -14.51 0.05
C ASN A 144 -6.55 -13.43 -0.09
N PRO A 145 -7.07 -12.89 1.02
CA PRO A 145 -8.05 -11.81 0.96
C PRO A 145 -7.41 -10.53 0.40
N LEU A 146 -8.08 -9.94 -0.61
CA LEU A 146 -7.71 -8.68 -1.25
C LEU A 146 -8.85 -7.70 -1.02
N LEU A 147 -8.78 -6.95 0.07
CA LEU A 147 -9.88 -6.15 0.60
C LEU A 147 -9.58 -4.66 0.56
N ILE A 148 -10.66 -3.87 0.59
CA ILE A 148 -10.59 -2.44 0.83
C ILE A 148 -11.51 -2.06 1.99
N ARG A 149 -11.00 -1.24 2.92
CA ARG A 149 -11.76 -0.62 4.00
C ARG A 149 -11.89 0.86 3.69
N ILE A 150 -13.14 1.32 3.59
CA ILE A 150 -13.46 2.71 3.29
C ILE A 150 -14.06 3.33 4.55
N GLU A 151 -13.39 4.33 5.11
CA GLU A 151 -13.93 5.11 6.21
C GLU A 151 -14.86 6.20 5.65
N THR A 152 -16.13 6.15 6.02
CA THR A 152 -17.13 7.12 5.54
C THR A 152 -17.04 8.44 6.29
N ASN A 153 -17.29 9.54 5.58
CA ASN A 153 -17.16 10.91 6.11
C ASN A 153 -15.77 11.17 6.73
N ALA A 154 -14.72 10.69 6.06
CA ALA A 154 -13.35 10.81 6.53
C ALA A 154 -12.42 11.29 5.41
N GLY A 155 -11.50 12.20 5.79
CA GLY A 155 -10.45 12.72 4.92
C GLY A 155 -9.15 11.89 5.00
N HIS A 156 -8.00 12.58 4.84
CA HIS A 156 -6.67 11.95 4.82
C HIS A 156 -6.19 11.41 6.18
N GLY A 157 -6.98 11.54 7.22
CA GLY A 157 -6.68 11.07 8.58
C GLY A 157 -6.60 12.17 9.64
N ALA A 158 -6.31 13.42 9.28
CA ALA A 158 -6.34 14.53 10.22
C ALA A 158 -7.79 14.79 10.70
N GLY A 159 -7.96 14.95 12.03
CA GLY A 159 -9.26 15.22 12.62
C GLY A 159 -10.20 14.01 12.73
N THR A 160 -9.73 12.80 12.45
CA THR A 160 -10.52 11.59 12.65
C THR A 160 -10.84 11.39 14.13
N PRO A 161 -12.11 11.18 14.51
CA PRO A 161 -12.50 10.89 15.90
C PRO A 161 -11.74 9.67 16.46
N VAL A 162 -11.40 9.72 17.75
CA VAL A 162 -10.65 8.65 18.41
C VAL A 162 -11.36 7.29 18.29
N SER A 163 -12.69 7.26 18.42
CA SER A 163 -13.49 6.02 18.26
C SER A 163 -13.27 5.36 16.88
N LYS A 164 -13.33 6.15 15.81
CA LYS A 164 -13.08 5.66 14.45
C LYS A 164 -11.63 5.20 14.26
N THR A 165 -10.69 5.89 14.89
CA THR A 165 -9.28 5.48 14.89
C THR A 165 -9.11 4.13 15.58
N ILE A 166 -9.73 3.91 16.73
CA ILE A 166 -9.71 2.62 17.46
C ILE A 166 -10.29 1.51 16.59
N GLU A 167 -11.46 1.72 15.99
CA GLU A 167 -12.09 0.75 15.09
C GLU A 167 -11.20 0.40 13.89
N GLN A 168 -10.61 1.41 13.26
CA GLN A 168 -9.69 1.20 12.13
C GLN A 168 -8.48 0.36 12.54
N TYR A 169 -7.87 0.66 13.68
CA TYR A 169 -6.71 -0.12 14.15
C TYR A 169 -7.09 -1.52 14.62
N ALA A 170 -8.29 -1.70 15.19
CA ALA A 170 -8.81 -3.03 15.52
C ALA A 170 -8.96 -3.89 14.26
N ASP A 171 -9.53 -3.34 13.19
CA ASP A 171 -9.65 -4.02 11.90
C ASP A 171 -8.27 -4.36 11.30
N ILE A 172 -7.32 -3.40 11.32
CA ILE A 172 -5.96 -3.58 10.78
C ILE A 172 -5.21 -4.68 11.55
N PHE A 173 -5.21 -4.64 12.88
CA PHE A 173 -4.51 -5.65 13.69
C PHE A 173 -5.22 -7.00 13.62
N GLY A 174 -6.54 -7.03 13.67
CA GLY A 174 -7.33 -8.26 13.51
C GLY A 174 -7.05 -8.92 12.16
N PHE A 175 -7.11 -8.15 11.06
CA PHE A 175 -6.76 -8.64 9.73
C PHE A 175 -5.33 -9.18 9.67
N THR A 176 -4.37 -8.45 10.23
CA THR A 176 -2.95 -8.83 10.21
C THR A 176 -2.72 -10.13 10.97
N LEU A 177 -3.15 -10.19 12.21
CA LEU A 177 -2.93 -11.37 13.08
C LEU A 177 -3.66 -12.60 12.55
N PHE A 178 -4.90 -12.46 12.10
CA PHE A 178 -5.65 -13.56 11.51
C PHE A 178 -4.95 -14.16 10.29
N ASN A 179 -4.44 -13.33 9.36
CA ASN A 179 -3.75 -13.81 8.17
C ASN A 179 -2.34 -14.37 8.48
N MET A 180 -1.76 -14.05 9.63
CA MET A 180 -0.53 -14.67 10.15
C MET A 180 -0.80 -15.96 10.94
N GLY A 181 -2.04 -16.41 11.03
CA GLY A 181 -2.42 -17.66 11.70
C GLY A 181 -2.70 -17.53 13.19
N PHE A 182 -2.88 -16.31 13.70
CA PHE A 182 -3.29 -16.06 15.08
C PHE A 182 -4.83 -15.93 15.14
N ASP A 183 -5.51 -16.96 15.53
CA ASP A 183 -6.97 -17.00 15.69
C ASP A 183 -7.42 -16.55 17.09
N GLN A 184 -6.51 -16.53 18.05
CA GLN A 184 -6.72 -16.04 19.42
C GLN A 184 -5.53 -15.20 19.89
N LEU A 185 -5.82 -14.10 20.58
CA LEU A 185 -4.78 -13.34 21.26
C LEU A 185 -4.34 -14.09 22.52
N PRO A 186 -3.04 -14.03 22.90
CA PRO A 186 -2.58 -14.60 24.15
C PRO A 186 -3.36 -14.02 25.34
N THR A 187 -4.00 -14.85 26.12
CA THR A 187 -4.82 -14.44 27.27
C THR A 187 -4.03 -14.21 28.55
N ASN A 188 -2.75 -14.58 28.57
CA ASN A 188 -1.90 -14.46 29.74
C ASN A 188 -0.84 -13.37 29.53
N TYR A 189 -1.13 -12.19 30.04
CA TYR A 189 -0.12 -11.17 30.32
C TYR A 189 0.42 -11.45 31.73
N ASN A 190 1.44 -12.31 31.85
CA ASN A 190 2.24 -12.42 33.08
C ASN A 190 3.44 -11.49 32.98
#